data_e72ab073be790b900eaa4c7e0d3580dc
#
_entry.id   e72ab073be790b900eaa4c7e0d3580dc
#
_cell.length_a   1.000
_cell.length_b   1.000
_cell.length_c   1.000
_cell.angle_alpha   90.00
_cell.angle_beta   90.00
_cell.angle_gamma   90.00
#
_symmetry.space_group_name_H-M   'P 1'
#
loop_
_entity.id
_entity.type
_entity.pdbx_description
1 polymer ?
#
loop_
_entity_poly.entity_id
_entity_poly.type
_entity_poly.pdbx_seq_one_letter_code
_entity_poly.pdbx_strand_id
1 'polypeptide(L)'
;QRQMCIRDSTQGWLHCDIPGTDASGVVKSMMDELIDEFRNCDMPNRVHITTSCCQINCGGQGDIAINVQHTKPPKINHDLVANVCERPSVVARCPVAAIRPAMVNGKASLEVDEKKCICCGACFPPCPPMQINDPEHTKLAIWVGGNHSNARSKPTFQKLVASGIPNNPPRWPEATAIVKRILKEYKEGARDWERINDWIDRIGWPRFFEVTGLPFTKYHIDNWRGARSSLNASTHIRF
;
A
#
# COMPACT_ATOMS: atom_id res chain seq x y z
N GLN A 1 -0.26 -22.59 15.74
CA GLN A 1 -0.90 -22.70 14.41
C GLN A 1 0.01 -22.09 13.37
N ARG A 2 0.57 -22.95 12.50
CA ARG A 2 1.52 -22.56 11.43
C ARG A 2 0.76 -22.28 10.10
N GLN A 3 -0.38 -21.66 10.20
CA GLN A 3 -1.21 -21.40 9.02
C GLN A 3 -0.90 -20.04 8.40
N MET A 4 -0.84 -20.00 7.09
CA MET A 4 -0.89 -18.76 6.33
C MET A 4 -2.33 -18.26 6.28
N CYS A 5 -2.54 -16.96 6.50
CA CYS A 5 -3.84 -16.34 6.39
C CYS A 5 -3.76 -15.11 5.49
N ILE A 6 -4.51 -15.10 4.40
CA ILE A 6 -4.82 -13.86 3.71
C ILE A 6 -6.10 -13.36 4.35
N ARG A 7 -5.99 -12.43 5.27
CA ARG A 7 -7.07 -12.17 6.20
C ARG A 7 -7.91 -10.97 5.83
N ASP A 8 -7.29 -9.93 5.38
CA ASP A 8 -7.99 -8.66 5.26
C ASP A 8 -7.78 -8.08 3.87
N SER A 9 -8.85 -8.04 3.12
CA SER A 9 -8.93 -7.19 1.95
C SER A 9 -9.94 -6.09 2.19
N THR A 10 -9.64 -4.91 1.71
CA THR A 10 -10.65 -3.88 1.59
C THR A 10 -11.60 -4.26 0.48
N GLN A 11 -12.88 -3.90 0.59
CA GLN A 11 -13.89 -4.30 -0.39
C GLN A 11 -13.76 -3.61 -1.76
N GLY A 12 -12.77 -2.72 -1.90
CA GLY A 12 -12.40 -2.11 -3.17
C GLY A 12 -13.57 -1.47 -3.90
N TRP A 13 -13.93 -2.05 -5.02
CA TRP A 13 -14.99 -1.53 -5.90
C TRP A 13 -16.39 -1.47 -5.28
N LEU A 14 -16.66 -2.19 -4.20
CA LEU A 14 -18.00 -2.24 -3.61
C LEU A 14 -18.30 -1.05 -2.70
N HIS A 15 -17.33 -0.61 -1.90
CA HIS A 15 -17.57 0.37 -0.84
C HIS A 15 -16.50 1.45 -0.72
N CYS A 16 -15.46 1.42 -1.55
CA CYS A 16 -14.40 2.42 -1.48
C CYS A 16 -14.67 3.57 -2.45
N ASP A 17 -14.62 4.79 -1.97
CA ASP A 17 -14.78 5.99 -2.82
C ASP A 17 -13.57 6.23 -3.73
N ILE A 18 -12.41 5.64 -3.41
CA ILE A 18 -11.14 5.85 -4.13
C ILE A 18 -10.41 4.53 -4.46
N PRO A 19 -11.08 3.50 -4.98
CA PRO A 19 -10.42 2.25 -5.28
C PRO A 19 -9.46 2.43 -6.46
N GLY A 20 -8.18 2.13 -6.25
CA GLY A 20 -7.17 2.12 -7.32
C GLY A 20 -6.94 0.71 -7.89
N THR A 21 -7.37 -0.33 -7.16
CA THR A 21 -7.33 -1.72 -7.60
C THR A 21 -8.46 -2.52 -6.99
N ASP A 22 -8.76 -3.67 -7.57
CA ASP A 22 -9.65 -4.67 -6.97
C ASP A 22 -8.88 -5.50 -5.94
N ALA A 23 -8.94 -5.08 -4.67
CA ALA A 23 -8.26 -5.79 -3.59
C ALA A 23 -8.77 -7.24 -3.41
N SER A 24 -10.05 -7.49 -3.63
CA SER A 24 -10.63 -8.83 -3.57
C SER A 24 -10.10 -9.73 -4.69
N GLY A 25 -9.95 -9.20 -5.89
CA GLY A 25 -9.33 -9.91 -7.00
C GLY A 25 -7.85 -10.23 -6.75
N VAL A 26 -7.10 -9.30 -6.15
CA VAL A 26 -5.71 -9.55 -5.73
C VAL A 26 -5.64 -10.69 -4.73
N VAL A 27 -6.50 -10.69 -3.71
CA VAL A 27 -6.60 -11.79 -2.72
C VAL A 27 -6.91 -13.11 -3.42
N LYS A 28 -7.92 -13.13 -4.28
CA LYS A 28 -8.31 -14.35 -5.00
C LYS A 28 -7.16 -14.91 -5.84
N SER A 29 -6.49 -14.04 -6.58
CA SER A 29 -5.33 -14.43 -7.40
C SER A 29 -4.21 -15.02 -6.55
N MET A 30 -3.89 -14.40 -5.42
CA MET A 30 -2.87 -14.91 -4.51
C MET A 30 -3.27 -16.21 -3.85
N MET A 31 -4.52 -16.35 -3.43
CA MET A 31 -5.02 -17.61 -2.86
C MET A 31 -4.94 -18.77 -3.85
N ASP A 32 -5.32 -18.53 -5.11
CA ASP A 32 -5.22 -19.56 -6.15
C ASP A 32 -3.78 -20.03 -6.36
N GLU A 33 -2.84 -19.11 -6.30
CA GLU A 33 -1.43 -19.38 -6.53
C GLU A 33 -0.68 -19.93 -5.31
N LEU A 34 -1.18 -19.67 -4.10
CA LEU A 34 -0.55 -20.06 -2.83
C LEU A 34 -1.35 -21.17 -2.11
N ILE A 35 -2.28 -21.82 -2.80
CA ILE A 35 -3.19 -22.78 -2.19
C ILE A 35 -2.46 -23.94 -1.49
N ASP A 36 -1.34 -24.38 -2.04
CA ASP A 36 -0.56 -25.47 -1.46
C ASP A 36 0.10 -25.05 -0.14
N GLU A 37 0.59 -23.81 -0.03
CA GLU A 37 1.14 -23.27 1.22
C GLU A 37 0.06 -23.18 2.32
N PHE A 38 -1.19 -22.91 1.94
CA PHE A 38 -2.33 -22.96 2.87
C PHE A 38 -2.65 -24.36 3.35
N ARG A 39 -2.58 -25.36 2.45
CA ARG A 39 -2.90 -26.74 2.78
C ARG A 39 -1.83 -27.42 3.60
N ASN A 40 -0.57 -27.18 3.30
CA ASN A 40 0.56 -27.85 3.93
C ASN A 40 0.80 -27.41 5.37
N CYS A 41 0.42 -26.18 5.74
CA CYS A 41 0.58 -25.61 7.08
C CYS A 41 2.02 -25.72 7.62
N ASP A 42 3.03 -25.61 6.76
CA ASP A 42 4.44 -25.87 7.06
C ASP A 42 5.28 -24.59 7.20
N MET A 43 4.63 -23.43 7.32
CA MET A 43 5.31 -22.19 7.61
C MET A 43 5.93 -22.18 9.02
N PRO A 44 7.08 -21.50 9.23
CA PRO A 44 7.70 -21.38 10.56
C PRO A 44 6.76 -20.81 11.62
N ASN A 45 5.96 -19.82 11.24
CA ASN A 45 4.89 -19.24 12.05
C ASN A 45 3.72 -18.82 11.15
N ARG A 46 2.63 -18.35 11.74
CA ARG A 46 1.52 -17.78 10.98
C ARG A 46 1.98 -16.57 10.15
N VAL A 47 1.50 -16.47 8.96
CA VAL A 47 1.74 -15.32 8.06
C VAL A 47 0.41 -14.68 7.70
N HIS A 48 0.30 -13.37 7.88
CA HIS A 48 -0.84 -12.59 7.47
C HIS A 48 -0.50 -11.77 6.23
N ILE A 49 -1.22 -12.01 5.14
CA ILE A 49 -1.16 -11.19 3.94
C ILE A 49 -2.41 -10.32 3.92
N THR A 50 -2.22 -9.02 3.81
CA THR A 50 -3.31 -8.03 3.72
C THR A 50 -3.26 -7.32 2.38
N THR A 51 -4.42 -6.98 1.83
CA THR A 51 -4.51 -6.22 0.59
C THR A 51 -5.43 -5.02 0.76
N SER A 52 -5.03 -3.90 0.19
CA SER A 52 -5.81 -2.67 0.24
C SER A 52 -6.00 -2.07 -1.13
N CYS A 53 -7.22 -1.64 -1.43
CA CYS A 53 -7.58 -1.07 -2.71
C CYS A 53 -6.99 0.32 -2.97
N CYS A 54 -6.50 0.99 -1.95
CA CYS A 54 -5.89 2.33 -2.06
C CYS A 54 -4.78 2.51 -1.03
N GLN A 55 -4.08 3.63 -1.12
CA GLN A 55 -2.93 3.93 -0.27
C GLN A 55 -3.29 4.22 1.20
N ILE A 56 -4.56 4.46 1.52
CA ILE A 56 -5.05 4.68 2.90
C ILE A 56 -4.91 3.42 3.76
N ASN A 57 -4.82 2.25 3.13
CA ASN A 57 -4.54 0.97 3.78
C ASN A 57 -5.55 0.60 4.89
N CYS A 58 -6.83 0.70 4.59
CA CYS A 58 -7.90 0.36 5.54
C CYS A 58 -7.93 -1.12 5.97
N GLY A 59 -7.29 -2.01 5.20
CA GLY A 59 -7.19 -3.44 5.51
C GLY A 59 -6.28 -3.79 6.68
N GLY A 60 -5.66 -2.80 7.30
CA GLY A 60 -4.77 -3.00 8.42
C GLY A 60 -3.35 -3.43 8.04
N GLN A 61 -2.56 -3.74 9.05
CA GLN A 61 -1.17 -4.15 8.89
C GLN A 61 -1.04 -5.66 9.10
N GLY A 62 -0.54 -6.36 8.08
CA GLY A 62 -0.15 -7.76 8.18
C GLY A 62 1.37 -7.94 8.14
N ASP A 63 1.82 -9.18 8.18
CA ASP A 63 3.24 -9.50 7.97
C ASP A 63 3.69 -9.07 6.58
N ILE A 64 2.80 -9.21 5.58
CA ILE A 64 2.94 -8.71 4.21
C ILE A 64 1.70 -7.90 3.87
N ALA A 65 1.86 -6.69 3.40
CA ALA A 65 0.75 -5.87 2.90
C ALA A 65 0.98 -5.46 1.45
N ILE A 66 -0.09 -5.49 0.67
CA ILE A 66 -0.12 -5.05 -0.71
C ILE A 66 -1.11 -3.91 -0.80
N ASN A 67 -0.68 -2.79 -1.30
CA ASN A 67 -1.55 -1.65 -1.50
C ASN A 67 -1.29 -0.95 -2.82
N VAL A 68 -2.20 -0.08 -3.19
CA VAL A 68 -2.03 0.80 -4.35
C VAL A 68 -1.08 1.93 -4.02
N GLN A 69 -0.26 2.27 -4.99
CA GLN A 69 0.60 3.45 -4.97
C GLN A 69 0.37 4.25 -6.27
N HIS A 70 -0.16 5.45 -6.13
CA HIS A 70 -0.21 6.38 -7.27
C HIS A 70 1.14 7.07 -7.42
N THR A 71 1.61 7.19 -8.64
CA THR A 71 2.93 7.76 -8.95
C THR A 71 2.88 9.21 -9.41
N LYS A 72 1.67 9.73 -9.66
CA LYS A 72 1.44 11.12 -10.07
C LYS A 72 0.36 11.80 -9.22
N PRO A 73 0.42 13.13 -9.07
CA PRO A 73 -0.64 13.93 -8.51
C PRO A 73 -1.96 13.79 -9.30
N PRO A 74 -3.10 14.12 -8.66
CA PRO A 74 -4.39 14.08 -9.36
C PRO A 74 -4.44 15.09 -10.51
N LYS A 75 -5.04 14.67 -11.63
CA LYS A 75 -5.40 15.56 -12.74
C LYS A 75 -6.67 16.32 -12.38
N ILE A 76 -6.68 17.64 -12.56
CA ILE A 76 -7.82 18.47 -12.23
C ILE A 76 -8.60 18.84 -13.50
N ASN A 77 -9.89 18.54 -13.50
CA ASN A 77 -10.80 19.08 -14.51
C ASN A 77 -11.37 20.42 -14.01
N HIS A 78 -10.69 21.52 -14.33
CA HIS A 78 -11.00 22.86 -13.84
C HIS A 78 -12.40 23.36 -14.20
N ASP A 79 -12.98 22.89 -15.30
CA ASP A 79 -14.33 23.31 -15.72
C ASP A 79 -15.43 22.79 -14.78
N LEU A 80 -15.22 21.63 -14.19
CA LEU A 80 -16.18 21.00 -13.31
C LEU A 80 -16.01 21.37 -11.82
N VAL A 81 -14.80 21.75 -11.40
CA VAL A 81 -14.49 22.04 -10.00
C VAL A 81 -15.42 23.08 -9.39
N ALA A 82 -15.71 24.16 -10.11
CA ALA A 82 -16.54 25.25 -9.60
C ALA A 82 -17.97 24.82 -9.24
N ASN A 83 -18.51 23.82 -9.96
CA ASN A 83 -19.91 23.41 -9.85
C ASN A 83 -20.11 22.15 -9.00
N VAL A 84 -19.07 21.30 -8.89
CA VAL A 84 -19.19 19.96 -8.27
C VAL A 84 -18.49 19.90 -6.92
N CYS A 85 -17.44 20.70 -6.72
CA CYS A 85 -16.57 20.53 -5.56
C CYS A 85 -16.83 21.58 -4.48
N GLU A 86 -16.93 21.11 -3.25
CA GLU A 86 -16.82 21.96 -2.08
C GLU A 86 -15.34 22.22 -1.77
N ARG A 87 -14.80 23.28 -2.34
CA ARG A 87 -13.37 23.59 -2.32
C ARG A 87 -12.72 23.67 -0.94
N PRO A 88 -13.34 24.30 0.08
CA PRO A 88 -12.77 24.32 1.44
C PRO A 88 -12.54 22.92 2.00
N SER A 89 -13.50 22.02 1.83
CA SER A 89 -13.38 20.63 2.29
C SER A 89 -12.26 19.85 1.57
N VAL A 90 -12.08 20.10 0.28
CA VAL A 90 -10.98 19.48 -0.49
C VAL A 90 -9.62 19.94 0.03
N VAL A 91 -9.48 21.25 0.28
CA VAL A 91 -8.24 21.82 0.84
C VAL A 91 -7.96 21.25 2.23
N ALA A 92 -8.98 21.21 3.10
CA ALA A 92 -8.86 20.70 4.46
C ALA A 92 -8.49 19.19 4.50
N ARG A 93 -8.96 18.43 3.51
CA ARG A 93 -8.71 16.98 3.45
C ARG A 93 -7.29 16.61 3.04
N CYS A 94 -6.52 17.55 2.49
CA CYS A 94 -5.15 17.27 2.08
C CYS A 94 -4.21 17.14 3.28
N PRO A 95 -3.65 15.96 3.58
CA PRO A 95 -2.85 15.75 4.80
C PRO A 95 -1.51 16.49 4.79
N VAL A 96 -1.07 16.97 3.63
CA VAL A 96 0.20 17.68 3.45
C VAL A 96 0.02 19.13 2.98
N ALA A 97 -1.23 19.63 2.99
CA ALA A 97 -1.56 20.98 2.53
C ALA A 97 -0.99 21.31 1.13
N ALA A 98 -1.05 20.32 0.22
CA ALA A 98 -0.62 20.48 -1.16
C ALA A 98 -1.67 21.14 -2.05
N ILE A 99 -2.91 21.27 -1.59
CA ILE A 99 -4.03 21.81 -2.38
C ILE A 99 -4.33 23.23 -1.93
N ARG A 100 -4.50 24.13 -2.88
CA ARG A 100 -4.83 25.54 -2.63
C ARG A 100 -5.95 26.00 -3.55
N PRO A 101 -6.76 27.00 -3.10
CA PRO A 101 -7.69 27.67 -3.99
C PRO A 101 -6.94 28.39 -5.10
N ALA A 102 -7.47 28.33 -6.31
CA ALA A 102 -6.93 29.01 -7.47
C ALA A 102 -8.06 29.55 -8.36
N MET A 103 -7.73 30.49 -9.23
CA MET A 103 -8.63 30.97 -10.30
C MET A 103 -8.04 30.52 -11.63
N VAL A 104 -8.80 29.73 -12.37
CA VAL A 104 -8.41 29.24 -13.69
C VAL A 104 -9.49 29.64 -14.71
N ASN A 105 -9.10 30.33 -15.78
CA ASN A 105 -10.01 30.83 -16.81
C ASN A 105 -11.20 31.62 -16.24
N GLY A 106 -10.97 32.45 -15.21
CA GLY A 106 -12.01 33.24 -14.58
C GLY A 106 -12.98 32.47 -13.69
N LYS A 107 -12.82 31.17 -13.54
CA LYS A 107 -13.62 30.31 -12.68
C LYS A 107 -12.84 29.94 -11.42
N ALA A 108 -13.56 29.83 -10.31
CA ALA A 108 -12.97 29.37 -9.07
C ALA A 108 -12.61 27.89 -9.15
N SER A 109 -11.37 27.55 -8.87
CA SER A 109 -10.81 26.20 -9.01
C SER A 109 -9.85 25.87 -7.88
N LEU A 110 -9.06 24.82 -8.05
CA LEU A 110 -8.02 24.34 -7.15
C LEU A 110 -6.73 24.16 -7.93
N GLU A 111 -5.60 24.29 -7.24
CA GLU A 111 -4.28 23.90 -7.74
C GLU A 111 -3.63 22.92 -6.78
N VAL A 112 -2.71 22.10 -7.30
CA VAL A 112 -1.96 21.12 -6.52
C VAL A 112 -0.47 21.42 -6.61
N ASP A 113 0.16 21.63 -5.46
CA ASP A 113 1.62 21.69 -5.37
C ASP A 113 2.18 20.26 -5.52
N GLU A 114 2.63 19.93 -6.73
CA GLU A 114 3.14 18.59 -7.06
C GLU A 114 4.33 18.17 -6.18
N LYS A 115 5.13 19.14 -5.72
CA LYS A 115 6.29 18.86 -4.87
C LYS A 115 5.89 18.42 -3.46
N LYS A 116 4.74 18.88 -2.98
CA LYS A 116 4.18 18.50 -1.67
C LYS A 116 3.24 17.31 -1.75
N CYS A 117 2.63 17.08 -2.91
CA CYS A 117 1.65 16.03 -3.09
C CYS A 117 2.29 14.65 -2.83
N ILE A 118 1.64 13.86 -1.97
CA ILE A 118 2.03 12.47 -1.68
C ILE A 118 1.20 11.44 -2.45
N CYS A 119 0.40 11.88 -3.40
CA CYS A 119 -0.43 11.03 -4.27
C CYS A 119 -1.37 10.08 -3.51
N CYS A 120 -1.88 10.46 -2.34
CA CYS A 120 -2.68 9.58 -1.47
C CYS A 120 -4.14 9.40 -1.94
N GLY A 121 -4.65 10.24 -2.84
CA GLY A 121 -6.02 10.17 -3.35
C GLY A 121 -7.11 10.73 -2.43
N ALA A 122 -6.78 11.25 -1.25
CA ALA A 122 -7.76 11.76 -0.29
C ALA A 122 -8.60 12.95 -0.80
N CYS A 123 -8.16 13.62 -1.85
CA CYS A 123 -8.86 14.73 -2.47
C CYS A 123 -9.98 14.30 -3.42
N PHE A 124 -9.97 13.06 -3.90
CA PHE A 124 -10.92 12.55 -4.89
C PHE A 124 -12.36 12.47 -4.37
N PRO A 125 -12.65 11.87 -3.18
CA PRO A 125 -14.03 11.75 -2.71
C PRO A 125 -14.79 13.09 -2.58
N PRO A 126 -14.22 14.16 -2.00
CA PRO A 126 -14.90 15.46 -1.93
C PRO A 126 -14.90 16.22 -3.24
N CYS A 127 -14.11 15.80 -4.22
CA CYS A 127 -14.01 16.46 -5.53
C CYS A 127 -13.69 15.44 -6.65
N PRO A 128 -14.68 14.72 -7.17
CA PRO A 128 -14.48 13.75 -8.24
C PRO A 128 -13.76 14.29 -9.50
N PRO A 129 -13.86 15.60 -9.84
CA PRO A 129 -13.03 16.20 -10.88
C PRO A 129 -11.51 16.16 -10.65
N MET A 130 -11.04 15.84 -9.43
CA MET A 130 -9.62 15.63 -9.11
C MET A 130 -9.24 14.15 -9.28
N GLN A 131 -9.14 13.69 -10.51
CA GLN A 131 -8.91 12.28 -10.81
C GLN A 131 -7.47 11.86 -10.51
N ILE A 132 -7.33 10.84 -9.66
CA ILE A 132 -6.05 10.24 -9.29
C ILE A 132 -5.84 8.86 -9.89
N ASN A 133 -6.92 8.13 -10.17
CA ASN A 133 -6.86 6.80 -10.76
C ASN A 133 -6.54 6.89 -12.24
N ASP A 134 -5.31 6.56 -12.60
CA ASP A 134 -4.81 6.51 -13.96
C ASP A 134 -4.14 5.14 -14.15
N PRO A 135 -4.56 4.28 -15.10
CA PRO A 135 -4.02 2.94 -15.29
C PRO A 135 -2.48 2.90 -15.43
N GLU A 136 -1.90 3.91 -16.07
CA GLU A 136 -0.44 3.99 -16.23
C GLU A 136 0.28 4.36 -14.93
N HIS A 137 -0.38 5.11 -14.04
CA HIS A 137 0.21 5.70 -12.84
C HIS A 137 -0.30 5.11 -11.53
N THR A 138 -1.26 4.19 -11.61
CA THR A 138 -1.74 3.40 -10.48
C THR A 138 -0.99 2.08 -10.44
N LYS A 139 -0.03 1.96 -9.55
CA LYS A 139 0.84 0.80 -9.37
C LYS A 139 0.54 0.11 -8.05
N LEU A 140 1.12 -1.07 -7.84
CA LEU A 140 1.09 -1.74 -6.55
C LEU A 140 2.42 -1.58 -5.82
N ALA A 141 2.34 -1.62 -4.50
CA ALA A 141 3.48 -1.66 -3.60
C ALA A 141 3.32 -2.77 -2.57
N ILE A 142 4.44 -3.38 -2.18
CA ILE A 142 4.49 -4.45 -1.18
C ILE A 142 5.29 -3.96 0.01
N TRP A 143 4.73 -4.16 1.18
CA TRP A 143 5.27 -3.79 2.48
C TRP A 143 5.40 -5.05 3.32
N VAL A 144 6.48 -5.18 4.08
CA VAL A 144 6.77 -6.37 4.88
C VAL A 144 7.22 -6.00 6.29
N GLY A 145 6.98 -6.90 7.23
CA GLY A 145 7.50 -6.80 8.60
C GLY A 145 6.56 -6.12 9.59
N GLY A 146 5.28 -5.95 9.25
CA GLY A 146 4.29 -5.44 10.19
C GLY A 146 3.89 -6.49 11.22
N ASN A 147 3.87 -6.11 12.49
CA ASN A 147 3.43 -6.96 13.56
C ASN A 147 2.78 -6.16 14.69
N HIS A 148 1.66 -6.66 15.17
CA HIS A 148 1.09 -6.20 16.43
C HIS A 148 1.85 -6.83 17.59
N SER A 149 1.99 -6.11 18.69
CA SER A 149 2.62 -6.62 19.90
C SER A 149 1.95 -7.90 20.40
N ASN A 150 2.75 -8.86 20.80
CA ASN A 150 2.32 -10.03 21.58
C ASN A 150 3.38 -10.39 22.63
N ALA A 151 3.14 -11.45 23.42
CA ALA A 151 4.05 -11.83 24.50
C ALA A 151 5.48 -12.19 24.05
N ARG A 152 5.70 -12.46 22.76
CA ARG A 152 7.00 -12.91 22.22
C ARG A 152 7.63 -11.93 21.26
N SER A 153 6.86 -11.02 20.67
CA SER A 153 7.32 -10.16 19.59
C SER A 153 6.87 -8.71 19.84
N LYS A 154 7.80 -7.79 19.67
CA LYS A 154 7.54 -6.35 19.77
C LYS A 154 6.66 -5.87 18.59
N PRO A 155 5.93 -4.76 18.75
CA PRO A 155 5.24 -4.14 17.63
C PRO A 155 6.27 -3.59 16.63
N THR A 156 6.02 -3.84 15.35
CA THR A 156 6.85 -3.34 14.26
C THR A 156 5.99 -2.79 13.15
N PHE A 157 6.46 -1.72 12.52
CA PHE A 157 5.83 -1.18 11.33
C PHE A 157 6.37 -1.87 10.08
N GLN A 158 5.50 -1.99 9.10
CA GLN A 158 5.88 -2.46 7.77
C GLN A 158 6.88 -1.52 7.12
N LYS A 159 7.80 -2.08 6.35
CA LYS A 159 8.69 -1.33 5.48
C LYS A 159 8.44 -1.69 4.03
N LEU A 160 8.57 -0.69 3.15
CA LEU A 160 8.45 -0.87 1.72
C LEU A 160 9.56 -1.79 1.21
N VAL A 161 9.19 -2.86 0.50
CA VAL A 161 10.16 -3.79 -0.09
C VAL A 161 10.08 -3.84 -1.61
N ALA A 162 8.93 -3.52 -2.18
CA ALA A 162 8.78 -3.40 -3.63
C ALA A 162 7.76 -2.31 -3.96
N SER A 163 8.04 -1.49 -4.96
CA SER A 163 7.18 -0.41 -5.43
C SER A 163 7.13 -0.36 -6.95
N GLY A 164 6.11 0.28 -7.50
CA GLY A 164 5.97 0.43 -8.94
C GLY A 164 5.59 -0.86 -9.67
N ILE A 165 5.05 -1.84 -8.96
CA ILE A 165 4.60 -3.10 -9.54
C ILE A 165 3.38 -2.83 -10.41
N PRO A 166 3.31 -3.38 -11.64
CA PRO A 166 2.16 -3.21 -12.51
C PRO A 166 0.85 -3.66 -11.85
N ASN A 167 -0.19 -2.86 -12.01
CA ASN A 167 -1.54 -3.23 -11.58
C ASN A 167 -2.25 -3.93 -12.74
N ASN A 168 -2.00 -5.22 -12.91
CA ASN A 168 -2.44 -6.03 -14.05
C ASN A 168 -3.59 -6.99 -13.69
N PRO A 169 -4.85 -6.51 -13.60
CA PRO A 169 -5.98 -7.42 -13.42
C PRO A 169 -6.09 -8.38 -14.62
N PRO A 170 -6.60 -9.59 -14.46
CA PRO A 170 -7.21 -10.14 -13.26
C PRO A 170 -6.29 -10.99 -12.38
N ARG A 171 -5.00 -11.11 -12.67
CA ARG A 171 -4.13 -12.11 -12.03
C ARG A 171 -2.95 -11.54 -11.23
N TRP A 172 -2.53 -10.31 -11.47
CA TRP A 172 -1.38 -9.64 -10.80
C TRP A 172 -0.14 -10.53 -10.65
N PRO A 173 0.39 -11.12 -11.73
CA PRO A 173 1.44 -12.14 -11.65
C PRO A 173 2.73 -11.65 -11.02
N GLU A 174 3.11 -10.40 -11.26
CA GLU A 174 4.34 -9.80 -10.72
C GLU A 174 4.26 -9.65 -9.19
N ALA A 175 3.13 -9.17 -8.68
CA ALA A 175 2.92 -9.04 -7.23
C ALA A 175 2.93 -10.40 -6.55
N THR A 176 2.25 -11.39 -7.13
CA THR A 176 2.20 -12.76 -6.62
C THR A 176 3.57 -13.43 -6.65
N ALA A 177 4.36 -13.22 -7.70
CA ALA A 177 5.71 -13.76 -7.80
C ALA A 177 6.64 -13.21 -6.69
N ILE A 178 6.53 -11.92 -6.38
CA ILE A 178 7.30 -11.30 -5.30
C ILE A 178 6.90 -11.91 -3.95
N VAL A 179 5.60 -12.03 -3.68
CA VAL A 179 5.11 -12.63 -2.42
C VAL A 179 5.57 -14.08 -2.28
N LYS A 180 5.46 -14.90 -3.34
CA LYS A 180 5.97 -16.27 -3.35
C LYS A 180 7.46 -16.34 -3.01
N ARG A 181 8.27 -15.45 -3.58
CA ARG A 181 9.71 -15.39 -3.30
C ARG A 181 9.97 -15.06 -1.83
N ILE A 182 9.30 -14.06 -1.29
CA ILE A 182 9.43 -13.69 0.14
C ILE A 182 9.05 -14.86 1.04
N LEU A 183 7.95 -15.54 0.75
CA LEU A 183 7.48 -16.68 1.54
C LEU A 183 8.44 -17.85 1.48
N LYS A 184 9.02 -18.14 0.30
CA LYS A 184 10.02 -19.19 0.13
C LYS A 184 11.26 -18.93 1.00
N GLU A 185 11.85 -17.74 0.88
CA GLU A 185 13.04 -17.37 1.66
C GLU A 185 12.76 -17.35 3.18
N TYR A 186 11.58 -16.90 3.56
CA TYR A 186 11.15 -16.97 4.96
C TYR A 186 11.02 -18.41 5.46
N LYS A 187 10.42 -19.31 4.67
CA LYS A 187 10.25 -20.71 5.04
C LYS A 187 11.59 -21.43 5.22
N GLU A 188 12.57 -21.12 4.37
CA GLU A 188 13.90 -21.72 4.41
C GLU A 188 14.83 -21.09 5.48
N GLY A 189 14.67 -19.78 5.73
CA GLY A 189 15.60 -19.02 6.57
C GLY A 189 15.15 -18.72 7.99
N ALA A 190 13.86 -18.83 8.29
CA ALA A 190 13.33 -18.55 9.61
C ALA A 190 13.43 -19.76 10.55
N ARG A 191 13.51 -19.48 11.83
CA ARG A 191 13.48 -20.49 12.90
C ARG A 191 12.03 -20.86 13.22
N ASP A 192 11.84 -22.00 13.84
CA ASP A 192 10.52 -22.39 14.35
C ASP A 192 9.95 -21.33 15.29
N TRP A 193 8.69 -20.95 15.05
CA TRP A 193 7.93 -19.92 15.76
C TRP A 193 8.43 -18.49 15.60
N GLU A 194 9.41 -18.24 14.72
CA GLU A 194 9.86 -16.90 14.35
C GLU A 194 8.90 -16.28 13.37
N ARG A 195 8.45 -15.05 13.60
CA ARG A 195 7.61 -14.31 12.65
C ARG A 195 8.46 -13.63 11.59
N ILE A 196 7.84 -13.17 10.49
CA ILE A 196 8.55 -12.48 9.41
C ILE A 196 9.31 -11.26 9.92
N ASN A 197 8.71 -10.44 10.77
CA ASN A 197 9.40 -9.28 11.35
C ASN A 197 10.60 -9.68 12.21
N ASP A 198 10.46 -10.72 13.03
CA ASP A 198 11.53 -11.19 13.92
C ASP A 198 12.68 -11.81 13.09
N TRP A 199 12.34 -12.56 12.03
CA TRP A 199 13.30 -13.07 11.06
C TRP A 199 14.09 -11.95 10.39
N ILE A 200 13.39 -10.91 9.88
CA ILE A 200 14.04 -9.76 9.24
C ILE A 200 14.91 -8.99 10.24
N ASP A 201 14.45 -8.77 11.46
CA ASP A 201 15.22 -8.11 12.52
C ASP A 201 16.51 -8.89 12.85
N ARG A 202 16.45 -10.24 12.80
CA ARG A 202 17.60 -11.10 13.04
C ARG A 202 18.63 -11.09 11.92
N ILE A 203 18.19 -11.19 10.66
CA ILE A 203 19.11 -11.23 9.51
C ILE A 203 19.53 -9.83 9.04
N GLY A 204 18.74 -8.81 9.35
CA GLY A 204 18.91 -7.44 8.89
C GLY A 204 18.33 -7.19 7.50
N TRP A 205 17.90 -5.94 7.25
CA TRP A 205 17.31 -5.53 5.97
C TRP A 205 18.23 -5.72 4.76
N PRO A 206 19.56 -5.42 4.84
CA PRO A 206 20.45 -5.67 3.71
C PRO A 206 20.43 -7.14 3.28
N ARG A 207 20.54 -8.05 4.25
CA ARG A 207 20.51 -9.49 3.95
C ARG A 207 19.15 -9.94 3.43
N PHE A 208 18.06 -9.36 3.93
CA PHE A 208 16.72 -9.64 3.40
C PHE A 208 16.62 -9.32 1.90
N PHE A 209 17.11 -8.16 1.46
CA PHE A 209 17.12 -7.79 0.03
C PHE A 209 18.04 -8.70 -0.80
N GLU A 210 19.16 -9.13 -0.26
CA GLU A 210 20.06 -10.09 -0.93
C GLU A 210 19.37 -11.44 -1.16
N VAL A 211 18.83 -12.06 -0.10
CA VAL A 211 18.23 -13.40 -0.21
C VAL A 211 16.96 -13.40 -1.04
N THR A 212 16.12 -12.38 -0.93
CA THR A 212 14.92 -12.27 -1.73
C THR A 212 15.21 -11.82 -3.17
N GLY A 213 16.41 -11.31 -3.46
CA GLY A 213 16.77 -10.78 -4.77
C GLY A 213 15.93 -9.58 -5.21
N LEU A 214 15.32 -8.86 -4.26
CA LEU A 214 14.54 -7.66 -4.55
C LEU A 214 15.48 -6.46 -4.72
N PRO A 215 15.20 -5.56 -5.69
CA PRO A 215 16.05 -4.40 -5.92
C PRO A 215 15.90 -3.38 -4.78
N PHE A 216 17.00 -3.00 -4.17
CA PHE A 216 17.02 -1.88 -3.23
C PHE A 216 17.13 -0.56 -4.02
N THR A 217 16.13 0.30 -3.89
CA THR A 217 16.04 1.56 -4.63
C THR A 217 15.96 2.75 -3.66
N LYS A 218 16.06 3.96 -4.20
CA LYS A 218 15.89 5.20 -3.41
C LYS A 218 14.54 5.31 -2.68
N TYR A 219 13.53 4.58 -3.10
CA TYR A 219 12.21 4.57 -2.46
C TYR A 219 12.17 3.80 -1.14
N HIS A 220 13.19 2.98 -0.87
CA HIS A 220 13.33 2.23 0.38
C HIS A 220 14.04 3.04 1.47
N ILE A 221 14.67 4.16 1.09
CA ILE A 221 15.30 5.05 2.05
C ILE A 221 14.20 5.74 2.83
N ASP A 222 14.34 5.70 4.14
CA ASP A 222 13.41 6.33 5.07
C ASP A 222 13.59 7.85 4.99
N ASN A 223 12.86 8.47 4.08
CA ASN A 223 12.72 9.91 4.04
C ASN A 223 11.30 10.29 4.48
N TRP A 224 11.14 11.52 4.94
CA TRP A 224 9.86 11.96 5.47
C TRP A 224 8.68 11.88 4.46
N ARG A 225 8.94 11.97 3.15
CA ARG A 225 7.94 11.78 2.09
C ARG A 225 7.50 10.33 1.98
N GLY A 226 8.46 9.40 1.95
CA GLY A 226 8.17 7.98 1.95
C GLY A 226 7.48 7.55 3.23
N ALA A 227 7.97 8.00 4.38
CA ALA A 227 7.35 7.73 5.67
C ALA A 227 5.92 8.29 5.76
N ARG A 228 5.66 9.47 5.21
CA ARG A 228 4.31 10.03 5.17
C ARG A 228 3.37 9.28 4.24
N SER A 229 3.83 8.87 3.08
CA SER A 229 2.99 8.11 2.17
C SER A 229 2.67 6.72 2.69
N SER A 230 3.60 6.10 3.41
CA SER A 230 3.43 4.74 3.90
C SER A 230 2.69 4.67 5.22
N LEU A 231 3.12 5.46 6.19
CA LEU A 231 2.62 5.34 7.55
C LEU A 231 1.69 6.49 7.93
N ASN A 232 2.18 7.71 7.82
CA ASN A 232 1.44 8.87 8.31
C ASN A 232 0.21 9.20 7.46
N ALA A 233 0.25 8.87 6.17
CA ALA A 233 -0.92 9.02 5.32
C ALA A 233 -1.97 7.94 5.62
N SER A 234 -1.54 6.73 5.95
CA SER A 234 -2.46 5.62 6.24
C SER A 234 -2.98 5.64 7.67
N THR A 235 -2.16 6.03 8.63
CA THR A 235 -2.54 5.99 10.05
C THR A 235 -2.90 7.35 10.62
N HIS A 236 -2.53 8.45 9.96
CA HIS A 236 -2.66 9.83 10.45
C HIS A 236 -2.01 10.09 11.81
N ILE A 237 -1.18 9.18 12.28
CA ILE A 237 -0.47 9.30 13.54
C ILE A 237 0.86 10.00 13.26
N ARG A 238 1.02 11.16 13.86
CA ARG A 238 2.29 11.87 13.94
C ARG A 238 2.76 11.79 15.38
N PHE A 239 3.87 11.17 15.57
CA PHE A 239 4.60 11.26 16.81
C PHE A 239 5.70 12.31 16.67
#